data_824815d0596ec814877861ee3bf212cf
#
_entry.id   824815d0596ec814877861ee3bf212cf
#
_cell.length_a   1.000
_cell.length_b   1.000
_cell.length_c   1.000
_cell.angle_alpha   90.00
_cell.angle_beta   90.00
_cell.angle_gamma   90.00
#
_symmetry.space_group_name_H-M   'P 1'
#
loop_
_entity.id
_entity.type
_entity.pdbx_description
1 polymer ?
#
loop_
_entity_poly.entity_id
_entity_poly.type
_entity_poly.pdbx_seq_one_letter_code
_entity_poly.pdbx_strand_id
1 'polypeptide(L)'
;SGHGTHVTGILAGDGRAYRGLYGGMAPKARLVIVKVLDEGGEGSIRQILEGIRWIFKNRLKYGIHVVNLSVGAKTGLEEPKENELLHAVEQLWDAGIAVVVSAGNYGPGEGTVAVPGNSRKVITVGAMGNSKVKNNCSGLGPTQQCIVKPDLVAPGYQIMSCNAGYPKDRRPYVMKSGTSMATPIVAGAIALYLSKYPDAGNVEIKLLLRERCDKAGKKMPFYGWGILNVERLLKEK
;
A
#
# COMPACT_ATOMS: atom_id res chain seq x y z
N SER A 1 18.27 -2.05 -3.94
CA SER A 1 17.06 -1.98 -4.79
C SER A 1 16.40 -0.60 -4.74
N GLY A 2 16.55 0.14 -3.65
CA GLY A 2 15.91 1.44 -3.45
C GLY A 2 14.37 1.38 -3.40
N HIS A 3 13.79 0.20 -3.20
CA HIS A 3 12.34 0.01 -3.16
C HIS A 3 11.69 0.84 -2.04
N GLY A 4 12.19 0.72 -0.80
CA GLY A 4 11.65 1.45 0.34
C GLY A 4 11.75 2.97 0.18
N THR A 5 12.87 3.49 -0.34
CA THR A 5 13.05 4.92 -0.63
C THR A 5 12.01 5.42 -1.63
N HIS A 6 11.77 4.65 -2.70
CA HIS A 6 10.76 4.99 -3.71
C HIS A 6 9.35 5.01 -3.12
N VAL A 7 8.96 3.98 -2.37
CA VAL A 7 7.66 3.87 -1.68
C VAL A 7 7.47 5.03 -0.69
N THR A 8 8.48 5.34 0.12
CA THR A 8 8.45 6.46 1.07
C THR A 8 8.28 7.80 0.36
N GLY A 9 8.95 8.00 -0.78
CA GLY A 9 8.82 9.20 -1.58
C GLY A 9 7.41 9.39 -2.14
N ILE A 10 6.72 8.32 -2.58
CA ILE A 10 5.32 8.37 -3.01
C ILE A 10 4.40 8.76 -1.85
N LEU A 11 4.65 8.23 -0.66
CA LEU A 11 3.82 8.52 0.52
C LEU A 11 4.03 9.95 1.00
N ALA A 12 5.28 10.38 1.21
CA ALA A 12 5.59 11.60 1.95
C ALA A 12 6.84 12.37 1.47
N GLY A 13 7.29 12.16 0.24
CA GLY A 13 8.38 12.95 -0.33
C GLY A 13 8.00 14.44 -0.42
N ASP A 14 8.94 15.33 -0.12
CA ASP A 14 8.71 16.79 -0.18
C ASP A 14 8.91 17.41 -1.59
N GLY A 15 9.40 16.63 -2.53
CA GLY A 15 9.60 17.08 -3.92
C GLY A 15 10.72 18.10 -4.14
N ARG A 16 11.51 18.43 -3.12
CA ARG A 16 12.50 19.54 -3.15
C ARG A 16 13.45 19.51 -4.33
N ALA A 17 13.95 18.32 -4.69
CA ALA A 17 14.92 18.18 -5.76
C ALA A 17 14.37 18.59 -7.15
N TYR A 18 13.04 18.74 -7.28
CA TYR A 18 12.39 19.18 -8.52
C TYR A 18 11.26 20.18 -8.25
N ARG A 19 11.49 21.15 -7.35
CA ARG A 19 10.59 22.28 -7.05
C ARG A 19 9.14 21.85 -6.69
N GLY A 20 8.99 20.71 -6.02
CA GLY A 20 7.70 20.16 -5.60
C GLY A 20 7.00 19.28 -6.64
N LEU A 21 7.48 19.18 -7.89
CA LEU A 21 6.79 18.46 -8.97
C LEU A 21 6.52 16.98 -8.64
N TYR A 22 7.44 16.33 -7.93
CA TYR A 22 7.30 14.93 -7.52
C TYR A 22 7.12 14.80 -5.99
N GLY A 23 6.27 15.65 -5.44
CA GLY A 23 5.86 15.54 -4.03
C GLY A 23 5.04 14.28 -3.78
N GLY A 24 5.18 13.74 -2.57
CA GLY A 24 4.37 12.62 -2.10
C GLY A 24 2.96 13.03 -1.73
N MET A 25 2.11 12.05 -1.48
CA MET A 25 0.69 12.25 -1.15
C MET A 25 0.50 13.04 0.16
N ALA A 26 1.31 12.77 1.19
CA ALA A 26 1.24 13.40 2.51
C ALA A 26 2.62 13.94 2.95
N PRO A 27 3.14 15.02 2.33
CA PRO A 27 4.54 15.45 2.50
C PRO A 27 4.88 15.96 3.90
N LYS A 28 3.89 16.23 4.74
CA LYS A 28 4.07 16.62 6.15
C LYS A 28 3.85 15.49 7.14
N ALA A 29 3.58 14.27 6.68
CA ALA A 29 3.43 13.13 7.56
C ALA A 29 4.74 12.79 8.28
N ARG A 30 4.65 12.46 9.57
CA ARG A 30 5.79 11.90 10.31
C ARG A 30 5.96 10.45 9.93
N LEU A 31 7.20 10.06 9.65
CA LEU A 31 7.52 8.73 9.16
C LEU A 31 8.26 7.91 10.21
N VAL A 32 7.85 6.66 10.37
CA VAL A 32 8.59 5.63 11.07
C VAL A 32 8.97 4.57 10.04
N ILE A 33 10.26 4.48 9.72
CA ILE A 33 10.76 3.56 8.69
C ILE A 33 11.24 2.27 9.35
N VAL A 34 10.60 1.16 9.01
CA VAL A 34 10.99 -0.18 9.46
C VAL A 34 11.56 -0.96 8.28
N LYS A 35 12.89 -1.14 8.27
CA LYS A 35 13.60 -1.82 7.20
C LYS A 35 13.49 -3.34 7.39
N VAL A 36 12.72 -3.99 6.53
CA VAL A 36 12.50 -5.46 6.51
C VAL A 36 13.03 -6.12 5.25
N LEU A 37 13.56 -5.34 4.30
CA LEU A 37 14.17 -5.82 3.07
C LEU A 37 15.66 -5.46 3.07
N ASP A 38 16.47 -6.32 2.48
CA ASP A 38 17.89 -6.11 2.27
C ASP A 38 18.19 -5.11 1.12
N GLU A 39 19.46 -5.01 0.73
CA GLU A 39 19.91 -4.13 -0.36
C GLU A 39 19.42 -4.63 -1.74
N GLY A 40 19.22 -5.94 -1.90
CA GLY A 40 18.63 -6.55 -3.09
C GLY A 40 17.13 -6.26 -3.22
N GLY A 41 16.48 -5.91 -2.11
CA GLY A 41 15.02 -5.73 -2.04
C GLY A 41 14.29 -7.02 -1.70
N GLU A 42 15.01 -8.00 -1.19
CA GLU A 42 14.48 -9.26 -0.70
C GLU A 42 14.37 -9.25 0.83
N GLY A 43 13.45 -10.03 1.37
CA GLY A 43 13.26 -10.17 2.81
C GLY A 43 12.57 -11.47 3.14
N SER A 44 12.95 -12.07 4.27
CA SER A 44 12.28 -13.25 4.77
C SER A 44 10.97 -12.89 5.49
N ILE A 45 10.03 -13.82 5.52
CA ILE A 45 8.79 -13.69 6.30
C ILE A 45 9.11 -13.37 7.77
N ARG A 46 10.15 -13.99 8.32
CA ARG A 46 10.61 -13.73 9.69
C ARG A 46 10.97 -12.26 9.91
N GLN A 47 11.72 -11.64 8.99
CA GLN A 47 12.09 -10.22 9.10
C GLN A 47 10.85 -9.31 9.02
N ILE A 48 9.89 -9.65 8.15
CA ILE A 48 8.62 -8.92 8.05
C ILE A 48 7.83 -9.03 9.37
N LEU A 49 7.73 -10.23 9.94
CA LEU A 49 7.06 -10.48 11.21
C LEU A 49 7.72 -9.74 12.37
N GLU A 50 9.05 -9.72 12.44
CA GLU A 50 9.80 -8.97 13.43
C GLU A 50 9.53 -7.46 13.32
N GLY A 51 9.47 -6.94 12.09
CA GLY A 51 9.09 -5.55 11.82
C GLY A 51 7.67 -5.23 12.28
N ILE A 52 6.69 -6.09 11.97
CA ILE A 52 5.29 -5.93 12.39
C ILE A 52 5.17 -5.98 13.93
N ARG A 53 5.85 -6.92 14.59
CA ARG A 53 5.88 -7.01 16.04
C ARG A 53 6.50 -5.76 16.70
N TRP A 54 7.54 -5.21 16.08
CA TRP A 54 8.14 -3.96 16.54
C TRP A 54 7.15 -2.78 16.42
N ILE A 55 6.44 -2.66 15.29
CA ILE A 55 5.40 -1.64 15.08
C ILE A 55 4.32 -1.79 16.17
N PHE A 56 3.80 -2.99 16.38
CA PHE A 56 2.77 -3.25 17.39
C PHE A 56 3.20 -2.79 18.79
N LYS A 57 4.42 -3.15 19.21
CA LYS A 57 4.99 -2.76 20.51
C LYS A 57 5.14 -1.25 20.66
N ASN A 58 5.51 -0.56 19.59
CA ASN A 58 5.92 0.84 19.64
C ASN A 58 4.84 1.81 19.14
N ARG A 59 3.65 1.31 18.74
CA ARG A 59 2.60 2.10 18.10
C ARG A 59 2.16 3.33 18.91
N LEU A 60 1.99 3.17 20.22
CA LEU A 60 1.59 4.27 21.10
C LEU A 60 2.73 5.27 21.29
N LYS A 61 3.96 4.79 21.47
CA LYS A 61 5.14 5.63 21.66
C LYS A 61 5.38 6.58 20.48
N TYR A 62 5.17 6.10 19.26
CA TYR A 62 5.40 6.88 18.04
C TYR A 62 4.12 7.43 17.40
N GLY A 63 2.94 7.15 17.96
CA GLY A 63 1.66 7.57 17.42
C GLY A 63 1.44 7.01 16.00
N ILE A 64 1.60 5.69 15.82
CA ILE A 64 1.47 5.05 14.51
C ILE A 64 -0.01 4.79 14.24
N HIS A 65 -0.59 5.48 13.27
CA HIS A 65 -2.00 5.36 12.87
C HIS A 65 -2.16 4.64 11.52
N VAL A 66 -1.14 4.70 10.65
CA VAL A 66 -1.18 4.09 9.31
C VAL A 66 0.08 3.24 9.12
N VAL A 67 -0.09 2.03 8.62
CA VAL A 67 1.02 1.16 8.19
C VAL A 67 0.89 0.89 6.70
N ASN A 68 1.94 1.22 5.96
CA ASN A 68 2.09 0.87 4.55
C ASN A 68 2.99 -0.36 4.42
N LEU A 69 2.45 -1.46 3.91
CA LEU A 69 3.19 -2.69 3.66
C LEU A 69 3.21 -2.99 2.16
N SER A 70 4.19 -2.42 1.47
CA SER A 70 4.41 -2.62 0.02
C SER A 70 5.28 -3.83 -0.29
N VAL A 71 5.09 -4.91 0.47
CA VAL A 71 5.74 -6.19 0.29
C VAL A 71 4.71 -7.31 0.42
N GLY A 72 4.96 -8.45 -0.22
CA GLY A 72 4.06 -9.59 -0.13
C GLY A 72 4.71 -10.84 -0.69
N ALA A 73 4.26 -11.98 -0.22
CA ALA A 73 4.65 -13.27 -0.70
C ALA A 73 3.58 -13.87 -1.62
N LYS A 74 3.99 -14.73 -2.54
CA LYS A 74 3.06 -15.51 -3.36
C LYS A 74 2.24 -16.41 -2.45
N THR A 75 0.94 -16.60 -2.75
CA THR A 75 0.09 -17.60 -2.09
C THR A 75 0.63 -19.03 -2.29
N GLY A 76 0.32 -19.92 -1.35
CA GLY A 76 0.83 -21.29 -1.36
C GLY A 76 2.15 -21.44 -0.60
N LEU A 77 2.45 -20.50 0.30
CA LEU A 77 3.41 -20.73 1.37
C LEU A 77 2.96 -21.91 2.25
N GLU A 78 3.91 -22.52 2.95
CA GLU A 78 3.55 -23.48 4.01
C GLU A 78 2.51 -22.83 4.95
N GLU A 79 1.37 -23.49 5.13
CA GLU A 79 0.22 -22.96 5.89
C GLU A 79 0.57 -22.22 7.19
N PRO A 80 1.51 -22.72 8.04
CA PRO A 80 1.84 -22.02 9.28
C PRO A 80 2.39 -20.61 9.06
N LYS A 81 3.22 -20.41 8.03
CA LYS A 81 3.86 -19.11 7.75
C LYS A 81 2.88 -18.09 7.16
N GLU A 82 1.97 -18.55 6.30
CA GLU A 82 0.91 -17.72 5.75
C GLU A 82 -0.02 -17.21 6.87
N ASN A 83 -0.49 -18.11 7.69
CA ASN A 83 -1.37 -17.80 8.82
C ASN A 83 -0.70 -16.87 9.85
N GLU A 84 0.59 -17.04 10.11
CA GLU A 84 1.33 -16.17 11.03
C GLU A 84 1.41 -14.74 10.49
N LEU A 85 1.67 -14.55 9.19
CA LEU A 85 1.73 -13.23 8.58
C LEU A 85 0.35 -12.55 8.53
N LEU A 86 -0.70 -13.31 8.20
CA LEU A 86 -2.08 -12.83 8.25
C LEU A 86 -2.45 -12.37 9.66
N HIS A 87 -2.19 -13.22 10.66
CA HIS A 87 -2.48 -12.89 12.05
C HIS A 87 -1.74 -11.63 12.53
N ALA A 88 -0.47 -11.49 12.15
CA ALA A 88 0.33 -10.33 12.54
C ALA A 88 -0.22 -9.00 11.98
N VAL A 89 -0.65 -8.94 10.71
CA VAL A 89 -1.26 -7.72 10.14
C VAL A 89 -2.65 -7.46 10.70
N GLU A 90 -3.40 -8.52 11.02
CA GLU A 90 -4.72 -8.39 11.63
C GLU A 90 -4.65 -7.91 13.08
N GLN A 91 -3.61 -8.27 13.83
CA GLN A 91 -3.34 -7.69 15.15
C GLN A 91 -3.10 -6.18 15.10
N LEU A 92 -2.37 -5.69 14.07
CA LEU A 92 -2.22 -4.25 13.87
C LEU A 92 -3.56 -3.57 13.58
N TRP A 93 -4.39 -4.21 12.75
CA TRP A 93 -5.73 -3.72 12.43
C TRP A 93 -6.63 -3.66 13.67
N ASP A 94 -6.65 -4.72 14.47
CA ASP A 94 -7.43 -4.81 15.70
C ASP A 94 -6.96 -3.81 16.78
N ALA A 95 -5.71 -3.38 16.69
CA ALA A 95 -5.16 -2.28 17.51
C ALA A 95 -5.53 -0.87 17.01
N GLY A 96 -6.42 -0.74 16.02
CA GLY A 96 -6.91 0.52 15.49
C GLY A 96 -6.05 1.13 14.39
N ILE A 97 -5.01 0.45 13.90
CA ILE A 97 -4.12 0.95 12.86
C ILE A 97 -4.74 0.69 11.47
N ALA A 98 -4.75 1.69 10.60
CA ALA A 98 -5.10 1.50 9.20
C ALA A 98 -3.94 0.79 8.47
N VAL A 99 -4.10 -0.51 8.22
CA VAL A 99 -3.09 -1.34 7.56
C VAL A 99 -3.39 -1.41 6.06
N VAL A 100 -2.47 -0.86 5.26
CA VAL A 100 -2.57 -0.79 3.79
C VAL A 100 -1.52 -1.69 3.18
N VAL A 101 -1.94 -2.66 2.38
CA VAL A 101 -1.07 -3.69 1.81
C VAL A 101 -1.19 -3.77 0.29
N SER A 102 -0.12 -4.16 -0.38
CA SER A 102 -0.14 -4.37 -1.83
C SER A 102 -0.82 -5.69 -2.20
N ALA A 103 -1.57 -5.69 -3.31
CA ALA A 103 -2.20 -6.90 -3.84
C ALA A 103 -1.18 -7.90 -4.42
N GLY A 104 0.08 -7.49 -4.60
CA GLY A 104 1.10 -8.30 -5.27
C GLY A 104 1.07 -8.14 -6.80
N ASN A 105 2.11 -8.69 -7.44
CA ASN A 105 2.33 -8.54 -8.89
C ASN A 105 2.30 -9.90 -9.61
N TYR A 106 1.45 -10.82 -9.14
CA TYR A 106 1.32 -12.18 -9.67
C TYR A 106 0.13 -12.36 -10.62
N GLY A 107 -0.63 -11.26 -10.91
CA GLY A 107 -1.74 -11.23 -11.86
C GLY A 107 -1.30 -11.39 -13.31
N PRO A 108 -2.25 -11.33 -14.24
CA PRO A 108 -3.64 -10.89 -14.09
C PRO A 108 -4.67 -12.01 -13.79
N GLY A 109 -4.25 -13.24 -13.52
CA GLY A 109 -5.16 -14.34 -13.22
C GLY A 109 -5.89 -14.20 -11.88
N GLU A 110 -7.02 -14.88 -11.74
CA GLU A 110 -7.75 -14.99 -10.48
C GLU A 110 -6.94 -15.75 -9.42
N GLY A 111 -7.21 -15.48 -8.14
CA GLY A 111 -6.53 -16.14 -7.01
C GLY A 111 -5.06 -15.74 -6.83
N THR A 112 -4.61 -14.66 -7.47
CA THR A 112 -3.20 -14.22 -7.46
C THR A 112 -2.88 -13.09 -6.47
N VAL A 113 -3.81 -12.77 -5.58
CA VAL A 113 -3.56 -11.78 -4.51
C VAL A 113 -2.50 -12.30 -3.56
N ALA A 114 -1.44 -11.51 -3.35
CA ALA A 114 -0.35 -11.87 -2.45
C ALA A 114 -0.77 -11.85 -0.97
N VAL A 115 -0.06 -12.63 -0.15
CA VAL A 115 -0.15 -12.58 1.31
C VAL A 115 0.70 -11.39 1.81
N PRO A 116 0.21 -10.55 2.72
CA PRO A 116 -1.04 -10.63 3.49
C PRO A 116 -2.23 -9.86 2.88
N GLY A 117 -2.17 -9.50 1.60
CA GLY A 117 -3.25 -8.79 0.91
C GLY A 117 -4.55 -9.58 0.78
N ASN A 118 -4.51 -10.90 0.97
CA ASN A 118 -5.67 -11.78 1.03
C ASN A 118 -6.46 -11.69 2.35
N SER A 119 -5.97 -10.97 3.37
CA SER A 119 -6.72 -10.75 4.62
C SER A 119 -7.98 -9.95 4.38
N ARG A 120 -9.08 -10.37 5.02
CA ARG A 120 -10.37 -9.67 4.99
C ARG A 120 -10.31 -8.30 5.69
N LYS A 121 -9.47 -8.16 6.72
CA LYS A 121 -9.43 -6.96 7.57
C LYS A 121 -8.69 -5.80 6.91
N VAL A 122 -7.49 -6.04 6.38
CA VAL A 122 -6.62 -4.99 5.86
C VAL A 122 -7.15 -4.33 4.57
N ILE A 123 -6.62 -3.17 4.22
CA ILE A 123 -6.91 -2.46 2.99
C ILE A 123 -5.93 -2.93 1.92
N THR A 124 -6.40 -3.70 0.95
CA THR A 124 -5.56 -4.25 -0.13
C THR A 124 -5.66 -3.41 -1.38
N VAL A 125 -4.52 -2.99 -1.89
CA VAL A 125 -4.42 -2.04 -3.00
C VAL A 125 -3.86 -2.71 -4.25
N GLY A 126 -4.64 -2.66 -5.33
CA GLY A 126 -4.23 -3.03 -6.68
C GLY A 126 -3.62 -1.85 -7.43
N ALA A 127 -2.85 -2.16 -8.48
CA ALA A 127 -2.26 -1.15 -9.35
C ALA A 127 -3.13 -0.93 -10.59
N MET A 128 -3.48 0.33 -10.83
CA MET A 128 -4.10 0.78 -12.08
C MET A 128 -3.02 1.37 -12.99
N GLY A 129 -3.01 0.92 -14.24
CA GLY A 129 -2.18 1.49 -15.30
C GLY A 129 -3.02 2.25 -16.32
N ASN A 130 -2.35 2.94 -17.23
CA ASN A 130 -2.97 3.48 -18.44
C ASN A 130 -3.51 2.32 -19.29
N SER A 131 -4.64 2.52 -19.98
CA SER A 131 -5.27 1.55 -20.90
C SER A 131 -4.34 0.95 -21.97
N LYS A 132 -3.18 1.59 -22.21
CA LYS A 132 -2.13 1.13 -23.13
C LYS A 132 -1.16 0.12 -22.49
N VAL A 133 -1.21 -0.10 -21.17
CA VAL A 133 -0.35 -1.08 -20.50
C VAL A 133 -0.95 -2.47 -20.66
N LYS A 134 -0.42 -3.23 -21.60
CA LYS A 134 -0.89 -4.60 -21.93
C LYS A 134 -0.66 -5.62 -20.82
N ASN A 135 0.25 -5.37 -19.87
CA ASN A 135 0.62 -6.28 -18.81
C ASN A 135 0.19 -5.72 -17.45
N ASN A 136 -1.08 -5.89 -17.10
CA ASN A 136 -1.54 -5.67 -15.74
C ASN A 136 -1.09 -6.86 -14.87
N CYS A 137 -0.05 -6.66 -14.06
CA CYS A 137 0.44 -7.70 -13.15
C CYS A 137 -0.25 -7.65 -11.77
N SER A 138 -1.18 -6.73 -11.53
CA SER A 138 -1.85 -6.60 -10.24
C SER A 138 -2.49 -7.92 -9.81
N GLY A 139 -2.22 -8.36 -8.59
CA GLY A 139 -2.88 -9.54 -8.02
C GLY A 139 -4.38 -9.34 -7.94
N LEU A 140 -5.14 -10.39 -8.27
CA LEU A 140 -6.60 -10.40 -8.36
C LEU A 140 -7.19 -11.55 -7.55
N GLY A 141 -8.32 -11.26 -6.89
CA GLY A 141 -9.19 -12.26 -6.29
C GLY A 141 -10.13 -12.96 -7.30
N PRO A 142 -11.07 -13.76 -6.80
CA PRO A 142 -11.31 -14.00 -5.38
C PRO A 142 -10.16 -14.76 -4.71
N THR A 143 -9.99 -14.57 -3.40
CA THR A 143 -9.06 -15.37 -2.61
C THR A 143 -9.61 -16.79 -2.44
N GLN A 144 -8.81 -17.72 -1.91
CA GLN A 144 -9.27 -19.08 -1.58
C GLN A 144 -10.47 -19.09 -0.63
N GLN A 145 -10.62 -18.04 0.20
CA GLN A 145 -11.77 -17.85 1.08
C GLN A 145 -12.93 -17.09 0.40
N CYS A 146 -12.95 -17.03 -0.93
CA CYS A 146 -13.96 -16.32 -1.73
C CYS A 146 -14.11 -14.82 -1.38
N ILE A 147 -13.03 -14.16 -0.96
CA ILE A 147 -13.02 -12.72 -0.70
C ILE A 147 -12.63 -11.97 -1.96
N VAL A 148 -13.43 -10.99 -2.34
CA VAL A 148 -13.11 -10.08 -3.46
C VAL A 148 -11.95 -9.18 -3.05
N LYS A 149 -10.85 -9.23 -3.81
CA LYS A 149 -9.64 -8.43 -3.64
C LYS A 149 -9.08 -8.04 -5.03
N PRO A 150 -8.36 -6.93 -5.16
CA PRO A 150 -8.05 -5.91 -4.15
C PRO A 150 -9.31 -5.18 -3.67
N ASP A 151 -9.23 -4.47 -2.54
CA ASP A 151 -10.34 -3.64 -2.07
C ASP A 151 -10.57 -2.44 -3.00
N LEU A 152 -9.48 -1.78 -3.42
CA LEU A 152 -9.51 -0.66 -4.37
C LEU A 152 -8.21 -0.63 -5.18
N VAL A 153 -8.19 0.22 -6.19
CA VAL A 153 -6.97 0.46 -6.99
C VAL A 153 -6.53 1.92 -6.93
N ALA A 154 -5.23 2.14 -7.13
CA ALA A 154 -4.63 3.45 -7.30
C ALA A 154 -3.58 3.40 -8.43
N PRO A 155 -3.12 4.55 -8.97
CA PRO A 155 -2.04 4.58 -9.95
C PRO A 155 -0.82 3.79 -9.48
N GLY A 156 -0.34 2.86 -10.28
CA GLY A 156 0.79 2.00 -9.91
C GLY A 156 1.78 1.75 -11.04
N TYR A 157 1.58 2.35 -12.20
CA TYR A 157 2.46 2.20 -13.36
C TYR A 157 3.16 3.50 -13.70
N GLN A 158 4.49 3.40 -13.96
CA GLN A 158 5.33 4.54 -14.32
C GLN A 158 5.26 5.68 -13.29
N ILE A 159 5.28 5.31 -12.02
CA ILE A 159 5.25 6.27 -10.91
C ILE A 159 6.66 6.80 -10.66
N MET A 160 6.81 8.12 -10.76
CA MET A 160 8.05 8.83 -10.47
C MET A 160 8.17 9.09 -8.96
N SER A 161 9.30 8.70 -8.35
CA SER A 161 9.56 8.96 -6.94
C SER A 161 11.04 8.89 -6.59
N CYS A 162 11.37 9.15 -5.33
CA CYS A 162 12.73 9.25 -4.81
C CYS A 162 13.63 8.08 -5.21
N ASN A 163 14.84 8.42 -5.64
CA ASN A 163 15.87 7.49 -6.05
C ASN A 163 16.92 7.30 -4.96
N ALA A 164 17.08 6.07 -4.48
CA ALA A 164 18.10 5.74 -3.47
C ALA A 164 19.55 5.84 -4.01
N GLY A 165 19.72 5.83 -5.34
CA GLY A 165 21.04 6.00 -5.98
C GLY A 165 21.54 7.45 -5.98
N TYR A 166 20.67 8.44 -5.74
CA TYR A 166 21.06 9.85 -5.65
C TYR A 166 21.95 10.11 -4.41
N PRO A 167 23.01 10.94 -4.52
CA PRO A 167 23.43 11.73 -5.70
C PRO A 167 24.36 11.01 -6.68
N LYS A 168 24.77 9.76 -6.43
CA LYS A 168 25.77 9.06 -7.27
C LYS A 168 25.35 8.97 -8.74
N ASP A 169 24.10 8.64 -9.03
CA ASP A 169 23.57 8.55 -10.41
C ASP A 169 22.99 9.87 -10.94
N ARG A 170 23.13 10.96 -10.17
CA ARG A 170 22.68 12.31 -10.50
C ARG A 170 21.18 12.47 -10.79
N ARG A 171 20.39 11.43 -10.65
CA ARG A 171 18.93 11.45 -10.84
C ARG A 171 18.22 11.35 -9.49
N PRO A 172 17.63 12.43 -8.98
CA PRO A 172 16.97 12.41 -7.67
C PRO A 172 15.69 11.58 -7.66
N TYR A 173 15.10 11.34 -8.83
CA TYR A 173 13.89 10.56 -9.00
C TYR A 173 14.06 9.45 -10.03
N VAL A 174 13.31 8.37 -9.86
CA VAL A 174 13.28 7.22 -10.75
C VAL A 174 11.85 6.70 -10.89
N MET A 175 11.56 6.17 -12.06
CA MET A 175 10.25 5.60 -12.39
C MET A 175 10.20 4.12 -12.03
N LYS A 176 9.16 3.70 -11.30
CA LYS A 176 8.88 2.28 -11.03
C LYS A 176 7.41 1.96 -11.24
N SER A 177 7.10 0.66 -11.39
CA SER A 177 5.73 0.16 -11.56
C SER A 177 5.46 -1.03 -10.64
N GLY A 178 4.22 -1.17 -10.22
CA GLY A 178 3.73 -2.28 -9.40
C GLY A 178 2.72 -1.83 -8.35
N THR A 179 2.07 -2.80 -7.72
CA THR A 179 1.15 -2.56 -6.60
C THR A 179 1.83 -1.90 -5.41
N SER A 180 3.14 -2.13 -5.25
CA SER A 180 3.97 -1.44 -4.25
C SER A 180 4.02 0.08 -4.42
N MET A 181 3.74 0.61 -5.62
CA MET A 181 3.69 2.05 -5.90
C MET A 181 2.29 2.61 -5.68
N ALA A 182 1.25 1.81 -5.90
CA ALA A 182 -0.15 2.17 -5.64
C ALA A 182 -0.46 2.25 -4.14
N THR A 183 0.08 1.31 -3.35
CA THR A 183 -0.17 1.19 -1.91
C THR A 183 0.16 2.46 -1.12
N PRO A 184 1.34 3.10 -1.27
CA PRO A 184 1.67 4.32 -0.54
C PRO A 184 0.81 5.53 -0.95
N ILE A 185 0.21 5.55 -2.14
CA ILE A 185 -0.76 6.59 -2.52
C ILE A 185 -2.00 6.49 -1.62
N VAL A 186 -2.53 5.28 -1.42
CA VAL A 186 -3.68 5.05 -0.53
C VAL A 186 -3.31 5.33 0.92
N ALA A 187 -2.15 4.86 1.39
CA ALA A 187 -1.68 5.12 2.76
C ALA A 187 -1.50 6.62 3.03
N GLY A 188 -0.95 7.37 2.07
CA GLY A 188 -0.81 8.82 2.14
C GLY A 188 -2.17 9.54 2.13
N ALA A 189 -3.13 9.10 1.32
CA ALA A 189 -4.49 9.63 1.31
C ALA A 189 -5.19 9.43 2.67
N ILE A 190 -4.99 8.27 3.30
CA ILE A 190 -5.47 8.01 4.67
C ILE A 190 -4.80 8.94 5.69
N ALA A 191 -3.48 9.15 5.56
CA ALA A 191 -2.76 10.08 6.43
C ALA A 191 -3.28 11.53 6.29
N LEU A 192 -3.60 11.98 5.07
CA LEU A 192 -4.26 13.26 4.84
C LEU A 192 -5.64 13.32 5.48
N TYR A 193 -6.44 12.26 5.36
CA TYR A 193 -7.75 12.18 5.99
C TYR A 193 -7.64 12.29 7.51
N LEU A 194 -6.73 11.54 8.14
CA LEU A 194 -6.47 11.59 9.57
C LEU A 194 -5.91 12.94 10.03
N SER A 195 -5.22 13.69 9.19
CA SER A 195 -4.80 15.07 9.55
C SER A 195 -5.97 16.03 9.69
N LYS A 196 -7.09 15.77 9.01
CA LYS A 196 -8.35 16.53 9.09
C LYS A 196 -9.29 15.96 10.16
N TYR A 197 -9.30 14.63 10.32
CA TYR A 197 -10.20 13.89 11.22
C TYR A 197 -9.37 12.92 12.09
N PRO A 198 -8.67 13.42 13.12
CA PRO A 198 -7.69 12.63 13.88
C PRO A 198 -8.30 11.48 14.68
N ASP A 199 -9.57 11.56 15.03
CA ASP A 199 -10.30 10.56 15.81
C ASP A 199 -10.93 9.45 14.94
N ALA A 200 -10.79 9.50 13.61
CA ALA A 200 -11.38 8.53 12.72
C ALA A 200 -10.73 7.15 12.89
N GLY A 201 -11.56 6.13 13.12
CA GLY A 201 -11.11 4.75 13.25
C GLY A 201 -10.77 4.10 11.89
N ASN A 202 -9.92 3.08 11.91
CA ASN A 202 -9.51 2.35 10.71
C ASN A 202 -10.69 1.69 9.97
N VAL A 203 -11.71 1.21 10.69
CA VAL A 203 -12.93 0.65 10.09
C VAL A 203 -13.73 1.74 9.37
N GLU A 204 -13.91 2.90 9.99
CA GLU A 204 -14.56 4.07 9.35
C GLU A 204 -13.83 4.45 8.07
N ILE A 205 -12.50 4.58 8.13
CA ILE A 205 -11.67 4.91 6.98
C ILE A 205 -11.86 3.88 5.85
N LYS A 206 -11.90 2.59 6.17
CA LYS A 206 -12.12 1.54 5.19
C LYS A 206 -13.49 1.62 4.53
N LEU A 207 -14.53 1.93 5.28
CA LEU A 207 -15.88 2.13 4.75
C LEU A 207 -15.97 3.38 3.87
N LEU A 208 -15.33 4.49 4.28
CA LEU A 208 -15.28 5.71 3.47
C LEU A 208 -14.54 5.52 2.15
N LEU A 209 -13.42 4.78 2.15
CA LEU A 209 -12.74 4.42 0.92
C LEU A 209 -13.66 3.66 -0.02
N ARG A 210 -14.42 2.67 0.49
CA ARG A 210 -15.40 1.91 -0.29
C ARG A 210 -16.49 2.79 -0.90
N GLU A 211 -17.00 3.74 -0.13
CA GLU A 211 -18.08 4.63 -0.55
C GLU A 211 -17.60 5.68 -1.56
N ARG A 212 -16.40 6.24 -1.32
CA ARG A 212 -15.90 7.43 -1.99
C ARG A 212 -14.95 7.16 -3.15
N CYS A 213 -14.66 5.90 -3.47
CA CYS A 213 -13.96 5.53 -4.71
C CYS A 213 -14.80 5.90 -5.95
N ASP A 214 -14.11 6.26 -7.03
CA ASP A 214 -14.73 6.37 -8.34
C ASP A 214 -15.05 4.98 -8.88
N LYS A 215 -16.28 4.75 -9.28
CA LYS A 215 -16.71 3.45 -9.79
C LYS A 215 -15.96 3.13 -11.08
N ALA A 216 -15.26 2.01 -11.10
CA ALA A 216 -14.73 1.46 -12.33
C ALA A 216 -15.89 1.07 -13.26
N GLY A 217 -15.79 1.40 -14.54
CA GLY A 217 -16.82 1.03 -15.51
C GLY A 217 -16.97 -0.49 -15.62
N LYS A 218 -18.10 -0.96 -16.17
CA LYS A 218 -18.42 -2.41 -16.35
C LYS A 218 -17.33 -3.24 -17.02
N LYS A 219 -16.41 -2.60 -17.75
CA LYS A 219 -15.27 -3.24 -18.44
C LYS A 219 -14.08 -3.53 -17.52
N MET A 220 -14.13 -3.16 -16.24
CA MET A 220 -13.04 -3.31 -15.29
C MET A 220 -13.50 -3.97 -13.98
N PRO A 221 -14.01 -5.20 -14.03
CA PRO A 221 -14.58 -5.88 -12.84
C PRO A 221 -13.55 -6.16 -11.74
N PHE A 222 -12.26 -6.00 -12.03
CA PHE A 222 -11.15 -6.38 -11.15
C PHE A 222 -10.66 -5.25 -10.23
N TYR A 223 -11.36 -4.11 -10.18
CA TYR A 223 -10.92 -2.94 -9.39
C TYR A 223 -11.57 -2.86 -8.00
N GLY A 224 -12.14 -3.94 -7.53
CA GLY A 224 -12.78 -3.99 -6.21
C GLY A 224 -13.87 -2.92 -6.07
N TRP A 225 -13.72 -2.03 -5.09
CA TRP A 225 -14.67 -0.91 -4.88
C TRP A 225 -14.56 0.18 -5.94
N GLY A 226 -13.42 0.28 -6.61
CA GLY A 226 -13.14 1.26 -7.64
C GLY A 226 -11.76 1.91 -7.51
N ILE A 227 -11.63 3.09 -8.10
CA ILE A 227 -10.39 3.87 -8.15
C ILE A 227 -10.38 4.86 -6.99
N LEU A 228 -9.25 4.95 -6.29
CA LEU A 228 -9.07 5.97 -5.23
C LEU A 228 -9.37 7.37 -5.77
N ASN A 229 -10.26 8.08 -5.09
CA ASN A 229 -10.51 9.50 -5.31
C ASN A 229 -10.23 10.28 -4.03
N VAL A 230 -9.09 10.97 -3.99
CA VAL A 230 -8.63 11.69 -2.78
C VAL A 230 -9.50 12.89 -2.49
N GLU A 231 -9.96 13.61 -3.52
CA GLU A 231 -10.85 14.77 -3.35
C GLU A 231 -12.15 14.35 -2.67
N ARG A 232 -12.77 13.27 -3.16
CA ARG A 232 -14.00 12.74 -2.54
C ARG A 232 -13.76 12.22 -1.13
N LEU A 233 -12.60 11.57 -0.88
CA LEU A 233 -12.23 11.08 0.45
C LEU A 233 -12.15 12.22 1.47
N LEU A 234 -11.63 13.38 1.07
CA LEU A 234 -11.44 14.54 1.93
C LEU A 234 -12.64 15.49 2.02
N LYS A 235 -13.72 15.26 1.26
CA LYS A 235 -14.98 16.03 1.39
C LYS A 235 -15.55 15.86 2.78
N GLU A 236 -16.21 16.91 3.25
CA GLU A 236 -16.95 16.89 4.51
C GLU A 236 -18.07 15.85 4.48
N LYS A 237 -18.42 15.35 5.67
CA LYS A 237 -19.50 14.37 5.84
C LYS A 237 -20.87 15.00 5.56
#